data_55afaa6f67fe866f4066970e700f29b9
#
_entry.id   55afaa6f67fe866f4066970e700f29b9
#
_cell.length_a   1.000
_cell.length_b   1.000
_cell.length_c   1.000
_cell.angle_alpha   90.00
_cell.angle_beta   90.00
_cell.angle_gamma   90.00
#
_symmetry.space_group_name_H-M   'P 1'
#
loop_
_entity.id
_entity.type
_entity.pdbx_description
1 polymer ?
#
loop_
_entity_poly.entity_id
_entity_poly.type
_entity_poly.pdbx_seq_one_letter_code
_entity_poly.pdbx_strand_id
1 'polypeptide(L)'
;SYLMDGFAYAGESLAGRYVGARNPEMLRKCIRYLLAWSLVVAILYVGVSAFGWRTILSLFTDSTAILSGAGAYVEWLIVIPLIAFAPFMIDGILIGATRTAVMRNSVFVSTVVFFAAYYGLRGIAGNNALWFAFTAFLVMRGVLQYYMTNRLRII
;
A
#
# COMPACT_ATOMS: atom_id res chain seq x y z
N SER A 1 7.53 3.25 2.94
CA SER A 1 6.17 3.71 3.32
C SER A 1 6.08 5.24 3.41
N TYR A 2 7.04 5.95 4.02
CA TYR A 2 6.98 7.42 4.24
C TYR A 2 6.64 8.27 3.00
N LEU A 3 7.13 7.90 1.82
CA LEU A 3 6.77 8.58 0.57
C LEU A 3 5.27 8.43 0.25
N MET A 4 4.71 7.26 0.47
CA MET A 4 3.28 6.99 0.24
C MET A 4 2.41 7.65 1.31
N ASP A 5 2.90 7.75 2.55
CA ASP A 5 2.22 8.46 3.64
C ASP A 5 2.06 9.95 3.32
N GLY A 6 3.07 10.59 2.68
CA GLY A 6 2.96 11.97 2.21
C GLY A 6 1.78 12.19 1.25
N PHE A 7 1.57 11.26 0.31
CA PHE A 7 0.39 11.30 -0.58
C PHE A 7 -0.92 11.00 0.15
N ALA A 8 -0.89 10.10 1.15
CA ALA A 8 -2.05 9.81 1.97
C ALA A 8 -2.51 11.05 2.77
N TYR A 9 -1.57 11.82 3.34
CA TYR A 9 -1.88 13.09 4.03
C TYR A 9 -2.45 14.15 3.07
N ALA A 10 -1.91 14.25 1.85
CA ALA A 10 -2.51 15.11 0.84
C ALA A 10 -3.94 14.67 0.48
N GLY A 11 -4.15 13.35 0.35
CA GLY A 11 -5.45 12.74 0.12
C GLY A 11 -6.44 13.03 1.24
N GLU A 12 -6.00 12.94 2.49
CA GLU A 12 -6.80 13.27 3.67
C GLU A 12 -7.27 14.73 3.66
N SER A 13 -6.35 15.66 3.47
CA SER A 13 -6.65 17.09 3.47
C SER A 13 -7.62 17.46 2.35
N LEU A 14 -7.39 16.97 1.12
CA LEU A 14 -8.22 17.27 -0.03
C LEU A 14 -9.58 16.57 0.05
N ALA A 15 -9.64 15.33 0.51
CA ALA A 15 -10.90 14.61 0.70
C ALA A 15 -11.76 15.31 1.76
N GLY A 16 -11.18 15.69 2.90
CA GLY A 16 -11.87 16.46 3.94
C GLY A 16 -12.46 17.76 3.41
N ARG A 17 -11.69 18.51 2.62
CA ARG A 17 -12.15 19.76 1.99
C ARG A 17 -13.34 19.55 1.06
N TYR A 18 -13.26 18.56 0.13
CA TYR A 18 -14.32 18.38 -0.86
C TYR A 18 -15.57 17.70 -0.28
N VAL A 19 -15.41 16.83 0.71
CA VAL A 19 -16.53 16.26 1.47
C VAL A 19 -17.23 17.36 2.26
N GLY A 20 -16.50 18.22 2.96
CA GLY A 20 -17.05 19.35 3.68
C GLY A 20 -17.77 20.36 2.76
N ALA A 21 -17.24 20.58 1.57
CA ALA A 21 -17.85 21.43 0.54
C ALA A 21 -19.03 20.76 -0.19
N ARG A 22 -19.36 19.51 0.12
CA ARG A 22 -20.40 18.71 -0.56
C ARG A 22 -20.24 18.68 -2.09
N ASN A 23 -19.02 18.61 -2.57
CA ASN A 23 -18.67 18.60 -3.99
C ASN A 23 -18.13 17.22 -4.42
N PRO A 24 -18.99 16.24 -4.76
CA PRO A 24 -18.57 14.89 -5.10
C PRO A 24 -17.83 14.83 -6.44
N GLU A 25 -18.08 15.76 -7.36
CA GLU A 25 -17.40 15.78 -8.66
C GLU A 25 -15.91 16.10 -8.50
N MET A 26 -15.60 17.15 -7.74
CA MET A 26 -14.22 17.54 -7.46
C MET A 26 -13.52 16.48 -6.60
N LEU A 27 -14.23 15.83 -5.67
CA LEU A 27 -13.70 14.72 -4.90
C LEU A 27 -13.25 13.57 -5.81
N ARG A 28 -14.07 13.15 -6.77
CA ARG A 28 -13.73 12.09 -7.73
C ARG A 28 -12.54 12.46 -8.61
N LYS A 29 -12.49 13.68 -9.10
CA LYS A 29 -11.35 14.20 -9.88
C LYS A 29 -10.07 14.16 -9.03
N CYS A 30 -10.14 14.65 -7.80
CA CYS A 30 -9.03 14.66 -6.87
C CYS A 30 -8.50 13.25 -6.59
N ILE A 31 -9.36 12.29 -6.26
CA ILE A 31 -9.00 10.89 -6.02
C ILE A 31 -8.29 10.28 -7.22
N ARG A 32 -8.80 10.52 -8.43
CA ARG A 32 -8.20 10.02 -9.66
C ARG A 32 -6.78 10.57 -9.88
N TYR A 33 -6.58 11.87 -9.66
CA TYR A 33 -5.24 12.47 -9.77
C TYR A 33 -4.29 11.97 -8.69
N LEU A 34 -4.75 11.85 -7.45
CA LEU A 34 -3.93 11.34 -6.35
C LEU A 34 -3.50 9.89 -6.60
N LEU A 35 -4.40 9.02 -7.07
CA LEU A 35 -4.07 7.65 -7.43
C LEU A 35 -3.09 7.59 -8.61
N ALA A 36 -3.26 8.44 -9.62
CA ALA A 36 -2.33 8.50 -10.75
C ALA A 36 -0.92 8.94 -10.30
N TRP A 37 -0.82 9.99 -9.49
CA TRP A 37 0.47 10.45 -8.98
C TRP A 37 1.12 9.47 -8.02
N SER A 38 0.35 8.84 -7.14
CA SER A 38 0.90 7.81 -6.23
C SER A 38 1.40 6.57 -7.01
N LEU A 39 0.76 6.22 -8.13
CA LEU A 39 1.26 5.18 -9.03
C LEU A 39 2.58 5.58 -9.70
N VAL A 40 2.68 6.83 -10.19
CA VAL A 40 3.93 7.34 -10.78
C VAL A 40 5.08 7.24 -9.77
N VAL A 41 4.83 7.67 -8.52
CA VAL A 41 5.84 7.58 -7.45
C VAL A 41 6.17 6.13 -7.10
N ALA A 42 5.19 5.24 -7.08
CA ALA A 42 5.44 3.81 -6.87
C ALA A 42 6.34 3.22 -7.97
N ILE A 43 6.10 3.58 -9.24
CA ILE A 43 6.94 3.16 -10.38
C ILE A 43 8.36 3.73 -10.27
N LEU A 44 8.51 5.00 -9.92
CA LEU A 44 9.82 5.62 -9.71
C LEU A 44 10.58 4.93 -8.56
N TYR A 45 9.89 4.66 -7.45
CA TYR A 45 10.48 3.93 -6.33
C TYR A 45 10.95 2.52 -6.74
N VAL A 46 10.13 1.80 -7.51
CA VAL A 46 10.49 0.49 -8.06
C VAL A 46 11.72 0.59 -8.95
N GLY A 47 11.77 1.59 -9.85
CA GLY A 47 12.93 1.81 -10.70
C GLY A 47 14.21 2.04 -9.89
N VAL A 48 14.17 2.95 -8.92
CA VAL A 48 15.32 3.22 -8.03
C VAL A 48 15.70 1.96 -7.23
N SER A 49 14.72 1.22 -6.72
CA SER A 49 14.99 0.01 -5.95
C SER A 49 15.55 -1.12 -6.82
N ALA A 50 15.03 -1.32 -8.03
CA ALA A 50 15.47 -2.38 -8.92
C ALA A 50 16.94 -2.20 -9.37
N PHE A 51 17.34 -0.97 -9.67
CA PHE A 51 18.71 -0.67 -10.12
C PHE A 51 19.68 -0.37 -8.97
N GLY A 52 19.18 0.21 -7.87
CA GLY A 52 19.98 0.74 -6.77
C GLY A 52 19.97 -0.06 -5.47
N TRP A 53 19.29 -1.20 -5.38
CA TRP A 53 19.09 -1.92 -4.12
C TRP A 53 20.39 -2.29 -3.41
N ARG A 54 21.43 -2.69 -4.16
CA ARG A 54 22.76 -3.02 -3.59
C ARG A 54 23.41 -1.80 -2.97
N THR A 55 23.41 -0.67 -3.69
CA THR A 55 23.97 0.60 -3.21
C THR A 55 23.19 1.11 -2.01
N ILE A 56 21.85 1.04 -2.05
CA ILE A 56 21.02 1.44 -0.92
C ILE A 56 21.32 0.56 0.31
N LEU A 57 21.41 -0.75 0.11
CA LEU A 57 21.66 -1.68 1.21
C LEU A 57 23.08 -1.54 1.79
N SER A 58 24.08 -1.27 0.95
CA SER A 58 25.46 -1.04 1.40
C SER A 58 25.63 0.23 2.24
N LEU A 59 24.69 1.19 2.20
CA LEU A 59 24.67 2.32 3.13
C LEU A 59 24.29 1.92 4.56
N PHE A 60 23.63 0.77 4.73
CA PHE A 60 23.17 0.27 6.04
C PHE A 60 24.01 -0.86 6.59
N THR A 61 24.76 -1.58 5.73
CA THR A 61 25.58 -2.73 6.17
C THR A 61 26.71 -3.04 5.20
N ASP A 62 27.87 -3.35 5.77
CA ASP A 62 29.06 -3.84 5.02
C ASP A 62 29.12 -5.38 4.97
N SER A 63 28.17 -6.07 5.60
CA SER A 63 28.15 -7.52 5.66
C SER A 63 27.77 -8.15 4.31
N THR A 64 28.72 -8.82 3.68
CA THR A 64 28.50 -9.55 2.42
C THR A 64 27.46 -10.65 2.55
N ALA A 65 27.33 -11.28 3.71
CA ALA A 65 26.33 -12.30 3.99
C ALA A 65 24.90 -11.72 3.97
N ILE A 66 24.70 -10.50 4.52
CA ILE A 66 23.42 -9.82 4.49
C ILE A 66 23.10 -9.35 3.07
N LEU A 67 24.09 -8.79 2.36
CA LEU A 67 23.93 -8.34 0.97
C LEU A 67 23.53 -9.50 0.04
N SER A 68 24.17 -10.67 0.18
CA SER A 68 23.83 -11.84 -0.63
C SER A 68 22.46 -12.42 -0.27
N GLY A 69 22.12 -12.50 1.01
CA GLY A 69 20.81 -12.98 1.48
C GLY A 69 19.64 -12.07 1.07
N ALA A 70 19.84 -10.75 1.08
CA ALA A 70 18.83 -9.78 0.67
C ALA A 70 18.50 -9.88 -0.83
N GLY A 71 19.45 -10.32 -1.66
CA GLY A 71 19.25 -10.52 -3.10
C GLY A 71 18.08 -11.46 -3.42
N ALA A 72 17.82 -12.46 -2.57
CA ALA A 72 16.71 -13.40 -2.74
C ALA A 72 15.32 -12.76 -2.54
N TYR A 73 15.26 -11.54 -1.98
CA TYR A 73 14.01 -10.86 -1.65
C TYR A 73 13.78 -9.56 -2.44
N VAL A 74 14.66 -9.26 -3.38
CA VAL A 74 14.58 -8.02 -4.20
C VAL A 74 13.27 -7.95 -5.00
N GLU A 75 12.75 -9.09 -5.44
CA GLU A 75 11.47 -9.17 -6.16
C GLU A 75 10.33 -8.55 -5.34
N TRP A 76 10.34 -8.72 -4.03
CA TRP A 76 9.32 -8.14 -3.15
C TRP A 76 9.41 -6.62 -3.03
N LEU A 77 10.62 -6.04 -3.18
CA LEU A 77 10.82 -4.59 -3.24
C LEU A 77 10.16 -3.97 -4.48
N ILE A 78 9.95 -4.77 -5.53
CA ILE A 78 9.28 -4.36 -6.76
C ILE A 78 7.77 -4.53 -6.62
N VAL A 79 7.33 -5.70 -6.17
CA VAL A 79 5.91 -6.07 -6.14
C VAL A 79 5.13 -5.29 -5.08
N ILE A 80 5.68 -5.16 -3.87
CA ILE A 80 4.96 -4.56 -2.74
C ILE A 80 4.58 -3.09 -2.98
N PRO A 81 5.46 -2.19 -3.44
CA PRO A 81 5.09 -0.80 -3.70
C PRO A 81 3.99 -0.64 -4.75
N LEU A 82 4.00 -1.49 -5.79
CA LEU A 82 2.99 -1.49 -6.85
C LEU A 82 1.61 -1.95 -6.37
N ILE A 83 1.54 -2.71 -5.31
CA ILE A 83 0.27 -3.15 -4.71
C ILE A 83 -0.14 -2.19 -3.59
N ALA A 84 0.83 -1.68 -2.83
CA ALA A 84 0.58 -0.87 -1.64
C ALA A 84 0.07 0.55 -1.95
N PHE A 85 0.42 1.16 -3.12
CA PHE A 85 0.09 2.56 -3.39
C PHE A 85 -1.40 2.86 -3.26
N ALA A 86 -2.27 1.98 -3.77
CA ALA A 86 -3.71 2.20 -3.77
C ALA A 86 -4.34 2.10 -2.37
N PRO A 87 -4.11 1.05 -1.56
CA PRO A 87 -4.62 1.00 -0.18
C PRO A 87 -4.15 2.16 0.68
N PHE A 88 -2.87 2.58 0.59
CA PHE A 88 -2.35 3.71 1.36
C PHE A 88 -3.03 5.03 0.97
N MET A 89 -3.24 5.25 -0.34
CA MET A 89 -3.94 6.43 -0.81
C MET A 89 -5.40 6.45 -0.37
N ILE A 90 -6.09 5.30 -0.47
CA ILE A 90 -7.50 5.18 -0.05
C ILE A 90 -7.65 5.40 1.45
N ASP A 91 -6.68 4.99 2.27
CA ASP A 91 -6.69 5.26 3.72
C ASP A 91 -6.76 6.77 4.00
N GLY A 92 -5.90 7.57 3.38
CA GLY A 92 -5.93 9.03 3.54
C GLY A 92 -7.29 9.60 3.14
N ILE A 93 -7.84 9.16 2.01
CA ILE A 93 -9.18 9.59 1.56
C ILE A 93 -10.26 9.22 2.57
N LEU A 94 -10.23 8.00 3.12
CA LEU A 94 -11.21 7.53 4.11
C LEU A 94 -11.12 8.30 5.42
N ILE A 95 -9.92 8.65 5.87
CA ILE A 95 -9.69 9.48 7.06
C ILE A 95 -10.27 10.88 6.80
N GLY A 96 -9.91 11.53 5.70
CA GLY A 96 -10.41 12.85 5.34
C GLY A 96 -11.93 12.89 5.14
N ALA A 97 -12.52 11.81 4.64
CA ALA A 97 -13.97 11.64 4.51
C ALA A 97 -14.67 11.22 5.82
N THR A 98 -13.95 11.12 6.94
CA THR A 98 -14.46 10.65 8.24
C THR A 98 -15.08 9.25 8.20
N ARG A 99 -14.61 8.38 7.29
CA ARG A 99 -15.10 7.01 7.08
C ARG A 99 -14.11 5.95 7.60
N THR A 100 -13.50 6.21 8.74
CA THR A 100 -12.50 5.34 9.37
C THR A 100 -12.99 3.94 9.72
N ALA A 101 -14.31 3.74 9.86
CA ALA A 101 -14.90 2.42 10.05
C ALA A 101 -14.64 1.47 8.85
N VAL A 102 -14.63 2.00 7.62
CA VAL A 102 -14.31 1.23 6.41
C VAL A 102 -12.85 0.77 6.46
N MET A 103 -11.94 1.69 6.78
CA MET A 103 -10.53 1.42 6.96
C MET A 103 -10.29 0.35 8.03
N ARG A 104 -10.86 0.53 9.22
CA ARG A 104 -10.73 -0.45 10.33
C ARG A 104 -11.22 -1.84 9.92
N ASN A 105 -12.40 -1.95 9.31
CA ASN A 105 -12.98 -3.23 8.94
C ASN A 105 -12.15 -3.93 7.84
N SER A 106 -11.67 -3.19 6.85
CA SER A 106 -10.82 -3.73 5.80
C SER A 106 -9.48 -4.23 6.36
N VAL A 107 -8.85 -3.50 7.27
CA VAL A 107 -7.61 -3.91 7.94
C VAL A 107 -7.84 -5.16 8.78
N PHE A 108 -8.93 -5.22 9.55
CA PHE A 108 -9.24 -6.38 10.37
C PHE A 108 -9.38 -7.66 9.54
N VAL A 109 -10.20 -7.64 8.47
CA VAL A 109 -10.37 -8.80 7.58
C VAL A 109 -9.06 -9.16 6.90
N SER A 110 -8.30 -8.18 6.42
CA SER A 110 -7.01 -8.42 5.76
C SER A 110 -5.98 -9.02 6.70
N THR A 111 -6.02 -8.66 7.99
CA THR A 111 -5.16 -9.25 9.03
C THR A 111 -5.48 -10.73 9.23
N VAL A 112 -6.75 -11.12 9.23
CA VAL A 112 -7.14 -12.53 9.29
C VAL A 112 -6.61 -13.28 8.07
N VAL A 113 -6.73 -12.70 6.87
CA VAL A 113 -6.17 -13.29 5.63
C VAL A 113 -4.65 -13.41 5.70
N PHE A 114 -3.95 -12.41 6.24
CA PHE A 114 -2.51 -12.48 6.47
C PHE A 114 -2.12 -13.69 7.30
N PHE A 115 -2.73 -13.88 8.47
CA PHE A 115 -2.40 -14.99 9.34
C PHE A 115 -2.78 -16.35 8.72
N ALA A 116 -3.93 -16.44 8.06
CA ALA A 116 -4.34 -17.65 7.37
C ALA A 116 -3.34 -18.04 6.26
N ALA A 117 -2.92 -17.07 5.44
CA ALA A 117 -1.93 -17.28 4.39
C ALA A 117 -0.55 -17.64 4.97
N TYR A 118 -0.09 -16.94 6.01
CA TYR A 118 1.19 -17.19 6.64
C TYR A 118 1.26 -18.61 7.25
N TYR A 119 0.30 -18.98 8.08
CA TYR A 119 0.28 -20.30 8.71
C TYR A 119 0.07 -21.43 7.70
N GLY A 120 -0.70 -21.19 6.64
CA GLY A 120 -0.90 -22.18 5.56
C GLY A 120 0.35 -22.40 4.70
N LEU A 121 1.16 -21.37 4.48
CA LEU A 121 2.29 -21.42 3.56
C LEU A 121 3.65 -21.60 4.24
N ARG A 122 3.79 -21.34 5.54
CA ARG A 122 5.09 -21.37 6.26
C ARG A 122 5.84 -22.69 6.14
N GLY A 123 5.10 -23.81 6.06
CA GLY A 123 5.70 -25.14 5.94
C GLY A 123 6.23 -25.47 4.55
N ILE A 124 5.78 -24.75 3.52
CA ILE A 124 6.12 -25.01 2.11
C ILE A 124 7.07 -23.94 1.56
N ALA A 125 6.78 -22.68 1.84
CA ALA A 125 7.47 -21.53 1.25
C ALA A 125 8.55 -20.90 2.15
N GLY A 126 8.77 -21.41 3.37
CA GLY A 126 9.77 -20.88 4.30
C GLY A 126 9.55 -19.39 4.56
N ASN A 127 10.63 -18.57 4.45
CA ASN A 127 10.55 -17.12 4.67
C ASN A 127 9.73 -16.38 3.60
N ASN A 128 9.59 -16.92 2.38
CA ASN A 128 8.73 -16.35 1.36
C ASN A 128 7.25 -16.37 1.76
N ALA A 129 6.83 -17.27 2.66
CA ALA A 129 5.47 -17.28 3.17
C ALA A 129 5.06 -15.95 3.82
N LEU A 130 6.00 -15.27 4.49
CA LEU A 130 5.76 -13.96 5.08
C LEU A 130 5.46 -12.89 4.02
N TRP A 131 6.24 -12.88 2.95
CA TRP A 131 6.08 -11.92 1.85
C TRP A 131 4.78 -12.16 1.07
N PHE A 132 4.45 -13.43 0.79
CA PHE A 132 3.17 -13.79 0.19
C PHE A 132 1.99 -13.39 1.07
N ALA A 133 2.05 -13.67 2.37
CA ALA A 133 1.02 -13.29 3.31
C ALA A 133 0.84 -11.76 3.38
N PHE A 134 1.95 -11.01 3.38
CA PHE A 134 1.91 -9.55 3.39
C PHE A 134 1.33 -8.99 2.08
N THR A 135 1.69 -9.58 0.94
CA THR A 135 1.10 -9.22 -0.36
C THR A 135 -0.40 -9.51 -0.39
N ALA A 136 -0.82 -10.68 0.10
CA ALA A 136 -2.24 -11.03 0.21
C ALA A 136 -3.01 -10.06 1.12
N PHE A 137 -2.40 -9.63 2.24
CA PHE A 137 -2.93 -8.58 3.11
C PHE A 137 -3.19 -7.27 2.35
N LEU A 138 -2.20 -6.78 1.59
CA LEU A 138 -2.31 -5.53 0.85
C LEU A 138 -3.37 -5.61 -0.25
N VAL A 139 -3.39 -6.71 -1.00
CA VAL A 139 -4.39 -6.92 -2.06
C VAL A 139 -5.79 -6.98 -1.47
N MET A 140 -5.99 -7.80 -0.43
CA MET A 140 -7.30 -7.92 0.22
C MET A 140 -7.78 -6.58 0.78
N ARG A 141 -6.87 -5.83 1.43
CA ARG A 141 -7.17 -4.50 1.95
C ARG A 141 -7.62 -3.54 0.84
N GLY A 142 -6.88 -3.48 -0.27
CA GLY A 142 -7.23 -2.64 -1.42
C GLY A 142 -8.58 -3.01 -2.03
N VAL A 143 -8.83 -4.30 -2.25
CA VAL A 143 -10.09 -4.81 -2.79
C VAL A 143 -11.27 -4.48 -1.88
N LEU A 144 -11.15 -4.75 -0.58
CA LEU A 144 -12.20 -4.46 0.39
C LEU A 144 -12.49 -2.95 0.49
N GLN A 145 -11.45 -2.13 0.54
CA GLN A 145 -11.60 -0.67 0.58
C GLN A 145 -12.30 -0.16 -0.68
N TYR A 146 -11.88 -0.59 -1.84
CA TYR A 146 -12.51 -0.23 -3.11
C TYR A 146 -13.98 -0.63 -3.14
N TYR A 147 -14.29 -1.90 -2.79
CA TYR A 147 -15.66 -2.42 -2.79
C TYR A 147 -16.56 -1.68 -1.79
N MET A 148 -16.08 -1.49 -0.55
CA MET A 148 -16.86 -0.82 0.50
C MET A 148 -17.06 0.66 0.19
N THR A 149 -16.06 1.32 -0.40
CA THR A 149 -16.14 2.74 -0.78
C THR A 149 -17.12 2.97 -1.90
N ASN A 150 -17.13 2.11 -2.91
CA ASN A 150 -18.12 2.14 -3.99
C ASN A 150 -19.54 1.87 -3.47
N ARG A 151 -19.72 0.87 -2.60
CA ARG A 151 -21.03 0.52 -2.04
C ARG A 151 -21.63 1.66 -1.20
N LEU A 152 -20.80 2.41 -0.51
CA LEU A 152 -21.23 3.55 0.30
C LEU A 152 -21.36 4.85 -0.50
N ARG A 153 -21.16 4.82 -1.82
CA ARG A 153 -21.19 5.99 -2.72
C ARG A 153 -20.29 7.13 -2.24
N ILE A 154 -19.11 6.78 -1.71
CA ILE A 154 -18.12 7.75 -1.22
C ILE A 154 -17.27 8.27 -2.38
N ILE A 155 -17.06 7.41 -3.39
CA ILE A 155 -16.33 7.71 -4.63
C ILE A 155 -17.28 7.68 -5.81
#